data_9e8bc5876f028d053c866edc3bde42a5
#
_entry.id   9e8bc5876f028d053c866edc3bde42a5
#
_cell.length_a   1.000
_cell.length_b   1.000
_cell.length_c   1.000
_cell.angle_alpha   90.00
_cell.angle_beta   90.00
_cell.angle_gamma   90.00
#
_symmetry.space_group_name_H-M   'P 1'
#
loop_
_entity.id
_entity.type
_entity.pdbx_description
1 polymer ?
#
loop_
_entity_poly.entity_id
_entity_poly.type
_entity_poly.pdbx_seq_one_letter_code
_entity_poly.pdbx_strand_id
1 'polypeptide(L)'
;GLNKDQARQFADGHAQFNEEWVVAPARGVWGLGPTFNEDRCAHCHVNNGRGIAPDAGQAAERGTLIRLSIPGKSKEGGPLPHPNYGDQLQNRGILDRVPAEGQAIFRYEEKTVAFVDGETITLRKPRIEFRDLQFGDIGPEALMSVRVAQQMVGMGLLEAVPESAILEMARAQATTGVAGRPNYVW
;
A
#
# COMPACT_ATOMS: atom_id res chain seq x y z
N GLY A 1 -24.45 12.67 14.45
CA GLY A 1 -24.43 12.44 12.98
C GLY A 1 -23.76 13.62 12.27
N LEU A 2 -23.45 13.45 10.99
CA LEU A 2 -22.86 14.49 10.15
C LEU A 2 -23.87 15.64 9.97
N ASN A 3 -23.41 16.89 9.99
CA ASN A 3 -24.19 18.01 9.52
C ASN A 3 -24.30 17.99 7.98
N LYS A 4 -25.10 18.90 7.40
CA LYS A 4 -25.36 18.92 5.93
C LYS A 4 -24.07 19.11 5.10
N ASP A 5 -23.16 19.96 5.54
CA ASP A 5 -21.91 20.24 4.82
C ASP A 5 -20.96 19.07 4.90
N GLN A 6 -20.84 18.43 6.07
CA GLN A 6 -20.07 17.21 6.24
C GLN A 6 -20.62 16.04 5.42
N ALA A 7 -21.96 15.90 5.37
CA ALA A 7 -22.60 14.87 4.55
C ALA A 7 -22.34 15.10 3.04
N ARG A 8 -22.35 16.35 2.59
CA ARG A 8 -21.99 16.71 1.21
C ARG A 8 -20.52 16.41 0.93
N GLN A 9 -19.61 16.83 1.80
CA GLN A 9 -18.18 16.58 1.68
C GLN A 9 -17.87 15.09 1.60
N PHE A 10 -18.56 14.28 2.43
CA PHE A 10 -18.45 12.81 2.38
C PHE A 10 -18.92 12.25 1.02
N ALA A 11 -20.07 12.73 0.52
CA ALA A 11 -20.61 12.27 -0.77
C ALA A 11 -19.67 12.62 -1.93
N ASP A 12 -19.12 13.84 -1.95
CA ASP A 12 -18.18 14.29 -2.97
C ASP A 12 -16.88 13.49 -2.92
N GLY A 13 -16.32 13.26 -1.72
CA GLY A 13 -15.14 12.42 -1.54
C GLY A 13 -15.36 10.97 -1.92
N HIS A 14 -16.54 10.41 -1.60
CA HIS A 14 -16.90 9.05 -2.00
C HIS A 14 -17.05 8.92 -3.53
N ALA A 15 -17.57 9.95 -4.20
CA ALA A 15 -17.64 9.98 -5.65
C ALA A 15 -16.23 9.95 -6.26
N GLN A 16 -15.31 10.81 -5.79
CA GLN A 16 -13.91 10.83 -6.24
C GLN A 16 -13.18 9.51 -5.97
N PHE A 17 -13.44 8.86 -4.83
CA PHE A 17 -12.86 7.57 -4.48
C PHE A 17 -13.23 6.45 -5.46
N ASN A 18 -14.42 6.54 -6.04
CA ASN A 18 -14.94 5.57 -7.01
C ASN A 18 -14.72 5.99 -8.47
N GLU A 19 -14.23 7.21 -8.71
CA GLU A 19 -14.05 7.73 -10.06
C GLU A 19 -12.90 7.03 -10.77
N GLU A 20 -13.16 6.63 -12.02
CA GLU A 20 -12.18 5.96 -12.87
C GLU A 20 -11.29 6.99 -13.57
N TRP A 21 -9.99 6.87 -13.37
CA TRP A 21 -8.98 7.62 -14.08
C TRP A 21 -8.67 6.96 -15.42
N VAL A 22 -8.61 7.76 -16.47
CA VAL A 22 -8.37 7.27 -17.83
C VAL A 22 -7.15 7.93 -18.46
N VAL A 23 -6.64 7.31 -19.51
CA VAL A 23 -5.50 7.83 -20.27
C VAL A 23 -5.91 9.07 -21.06
N ALA A 24 -5.08 10.12 -21.02
CA ALA A 24 -5.27 11.33 -21.82
C ALA A 24 -5.03 11.09 -23.32
N PRO A 25 -5.76 11.81 -24.22
CA PRO A 25 -6.87 12.72 -23.94
C PRO A 25 -8.22 11.99 -23.85
N ALA A 26 -9.03 12.34 -22.88
CA ALA A 26 -10.34 11.74 -22.69
C ALA A 26 -11.35 12.73 -22.11
N ARG A 27 -12.65 12.39 -22.15
CA ARG A 27 -13.66 13.07 -21.37
C ARG A 27 -13.66 12.50 -19.95
N GLY A 28 -13.87 13.35 -18.95
CA GLY A 28 -13.84 12.95 -17.53
C GLY A 28 -12.50 13.17 -16.87
N VAL A 29 -12.20 12.39 -15.85
CA VAL A 29 -10.93 12.46 -15.11
C VAL A 29 -9.85 11.71 -15.89
N TRP A 30 -8.83 12.42 -16.32
CA TRP A 30 -7.74 11.86 -17.10
C TRP A 30 -6.38 12.19 -16.47
N GLY A 31 -5.36 11.45 -16.87
CA GLY A 31 -4.00 11.56 -16.32
C GLY A 31 -3.45 10.23 -15.80
N LEU A 32 -4.16 9.12 -16.09
CA LEU A 32 -3.69 7.79 -15.78
C LEU A 32 -2.46 7.44 -16.64
N GLY A 33 -1.45 6.84 -16.03
CA GLY A 33 -0.28 6.33 -16.70
C GLY A 33 0.96 7.19 -16.58
N PRO A 34 2.05 6.85 -17.28
CA PRO A 34 2.18 5.75 -18.26
C PRO A 34 2.10 4.36 -17.65
N THR A 35 2.60 4.16 -16.43
CA THR A 35 2.49 2.92 -15.65
C THR A 35 1.68 3.16 -14.38
N PHE A 36 0.97 2.16 -13.88
CA PHE A 36 0.09 2.27 -12.72
C PHE A 36 -0.22 0.88 -12.12
N ASN A 37 -0.85 0.84 -10.96
CA ASN A 37 -1.33 -0.41 -10.36
C ASN A 37 -2.84 -0.56 -10.52
N GLU A 38 -3.63 0.48 -10.28
CA GLU A 38 -5.08 0.50 -10.46
C GLU A 38 -5.54 1.88 -10.97
N ASP A 39 -6.72 1.94 -11.53
CA ASP A 39 -7.30 3.13 -12.15
C ASP A 39 -8.23 3.93 -11.23
N ARG A 40 -8.55 3.40 -10.05
CA ARG A 40 -9.35 4.07 -9.01
C ARG A 40 -9.02 3.54 -7.63
N CYS A 41 -9.33 4.32 -6.60
CA CYS A 41 -9.07 3.92 -5.21
C CYS A 41 -9.88 2.68 -4.80
N ALA A 42 -11.15 2.61 -5.24
CA ALA A 42 -12.07 1.52 -4.90
C ALA A 42 -11.64 0.15 -5.45
N HIS A 43 -10.76 0.07 -6.46
CA HIS A 43 -10.23 -1.21 -6.95
C HIS A 43 -9.27 -1.85 -5.96
N CYS A 44 -8.45 -1.04 -5.26
CA CYS A 44 -7.61 -1.53 -4.18
C CYS A 44 -8.36 -1.68 -2.85
N HIS A 45 -9.36 -0.82 -2.60
CA HIS A 45 -10.14 -0.77 -1.36
C HIS A 45 -11.60 -1.19 -1.60
N VAL A 46 -11.78 -2.43 -2.05
CA VAL A 46 -13.10 -2.98 -2.42
C VAL A 46 -14.10 -2.81 -1.27
N ASN A 47 -15.27 -2.22 -1.55
CA ASN A 47 -16.30 -1.87 -0.57
C ASN A 47 -15.77 -1.00 0.61
N ASN A 48 -14.82 -0.09 0.35
CA ASN A 48 -14.09 0.68 1.36
C ASN A 48 -13.35 -0.20 2.37
N GLY A 49 -13.14 -1.46 2.03
CA GLY A 49 -12.48 -2.47 2.86
C GLY A 49 -11.00 -2.64 2.55
N ARG A 50 -10.51 -3.82 2.88
CA ARG A 50 -9.13 -4.23 2.63
C ARG A 50 -8.94 -4.77 1.22
N GLY A 51 -7.72 -4.61 0.70
CA GLY A 51 -7.21 -5.39 -0.43
C GLY A 51 -7.10 -6.88 -0.07
N ILE A 52 -6.90 -7.70 -1.08
CA ILE A 52 -6.77 -9.16 -0.94
C ILE A 52 -5.31 -9.53 -1.18
N ALA A 53 -4.72 -10.28 -0.25
CA ALA A 53 -3.40 -10.86 -0.45
C ALA A 53 -3.50 -11.99 -1.50
N PRO A 54 -2.63 -12.02 -2.52
CA PRO A 54 -2.66 -13.05 -3.55
C PRO A 54 -2.40 -14.45 -2.98
N ASP A 55 -2.97 -15.46 -3.60
CA ASP A 55 -2.62 -16.85 -3.33
C ASP A 55 -1.27 -17.22 -3.96
N ALA A 56 -0.73 -18.39 -3.57
CA ALA A 56 0.52 -18.89 -4.14
C ALA A 56 0.40 -19.06 -5.66
N GLY A 57 1.35 -18.51 -6.39
CA GLY A 57 1.37 -18.52 -7.86
C GLY A 57 0.64 -17.36 -8.52
N GLN A 58 -0.08 -16.55 -7.77
CA GLN A 58 -0.78 -15.38 -8.30
C GLN A 58 0.10 -14.13 -8.29
N ALA A 59 -0.21 -13.18 -9.17
CA ALA A 59 0.41 -11.86 -9.22
C ALA A 59 -0.15 -10.93 -8.13
N ALA A 60 0.63 -9.89 -7.80
CA ALA A 60 0.15 -8.79 -6.97
C ALA A 60 -0.95 -8.03 -7.70
N GLU A 61 -2.16 -8.10 -7.19
CA GLU A 61 -3.36 -7.45 -7.73
C GLU A 61 -4.31 -7.04 -6.59
N ARG A 62 -5.41 -6.36 -6.94
CA ARG A 62 -6.55 -6.08 -6.04
C ARG A 62 -6.15 -5.49 -4.68
N GLY A 63 -5.30 -4.46 -4.74
CA GLY A 63 -4.87 -3.77 -3.54
C GLY A 63 -3.68 -4.40 -2.83
N THR A 64 -2.92 -5.26 -3.50
CA THR A 64 -1.60 -5.67 -3.06
C THR A 64 -0.53 -4.97 -3.89
N LEU A 65 0.38 -4.25 -3.22
CA LEU A 65 1.43 -3.45 -3.82
C LEU A 65 2.80 -3.92 -3.35
N ILE A 66 3.80 -3.77 -4.22
CA ILE A 66 5.21 -4.02 -3.87
C ILE A 66 5.92 -2.67 -3.81
N ARG A 67 6.22 -2.23 -2.59
CA ARG A 67 7.07 -1.05 -2.37
C ARG A 67 8.52 -1.44 -2.52
N LEU A 68 9.28 -0.60 -3.21
CA LEU A 68 10.69 -0.81 -3.49
C LEU A 68 11.51 0.36 -2.95
N SER A 69 12.71 0.06 -2.51
CA SER A 69 13.70 1.07 -2.10
C SER A 69 15.09 0.46 -2.17
N ILE A 70 16.09 1.30 -2.01
CA ILE A 70 17.50 0.89 -1.79
C ILE A 70 17.97 1.40 -0.42
N PRO A 71 19.06 0.86 0.12
CA PRO A 71 19.63 1.34 1.38
C PRO A 71 19.96 2.85 1.34
N GLY A 72 19.63 3.55 2.42
CA GLY A 72 19.83 4.99 2.56
C GLY A 72 18.55 5.74 2.90
N LYS A 73 18.63 7.07 2.87
CA LYS A 73 17.51 7.97 3.14
C LYS A 73 17.48 9.10 2.12
N SER A 74 16.29 9.50 1.71
CA SER A 74 16.07 10.70 0.90
C SER A 74 16.40 11.96 1.71
N LYS A 75 16.44 13.11 1.06
CA LYS A 75 16.67 14.42 1.74
C LYS A 75 15.57 14.71 2.77
N GLU A 76 14.37 14.22 2.54
CA GLU A 76 13.21 14.36 3.41
C GLU A 76 13.18 13.29 4.52
N GLY A 77 14.17 12.37 4.56
CA GLY A 77 14.29 11.32 5.58
C GLY A 77 13.54 10.02 5.27
N GLY A 78 12.82 9.93 4.15
CA GLY A 78 12.15 8.74 3.68
C GLY A 78 13.11 7.71 3.04
N PRO A 79 12.60 6.53 2.64
CA PRO A 79 13.39 5.56 1.88
C PRO A 79 13.87 6.13 0.55
N LEU A 80 15.06 5.72 0.11
CA LEU A 80 15.52 6.03 -1.25
C LEU A 80 14.78 5.14 -2.24
N PRO A 81 14.12 5.71 -3.28
CA PRO A 81 13.48 4.93 -4.31
C PRO A 81 14.47 4.04 -5.06
N HIS A 82 13.98 2.91 -5.57
CA HIS A 82 14.77 2.08 -6.48
C HIS A 82 15.08 2.84 -7.78
N PRO A 83 16.33 2.83 -8.29
CA PRO A 83 16.73 3.68 -9.41
C PRO A 83 15.95 3.45 -10.70
N ASN A 84 15.54 2.21 -10.97
CA ASN A 84 14.85 1.85 -12.21
C ASN A 84 13.32 1.76 -12.06
N TYR A 85 12.82 1.45 -10.85
CA TYR A 85 11.40 1.16 -10.59
C TYR A 85 10.75 2.13 -9.61
N GLY A 86 11.45 3.15 -9.17
CA GLY A 86 10.93 4.11 -8.21
C GLY A 86 10.64 3.48 -6.84
N ASP A 87 9.61 3.96 -6.17
CA ASP A 87 9.25 3.53 -4.82
C ASP A 87 8.18 2.43 -4.80
N GLN A 88 7.68 2.02 -5.98
CA GLN A 88 6.62 1.02 -6.11
C GLN A 88 6.63 0.41 -7.52
N LEU A 89 6.60 -0.93 -7.61
CA LEU A 89 6.46 -1.62 -8.88
C LEU A 89 5.06 -1.39 -9.47
N GLN A 90 5.00 -0.91 -10.70
CA GLN A 90 3.75 -0.69 -11.43
C GLN A 90 3.45 -1.90 -12.33
N ASN A 91 2.42 -2.66 -11.98
CA ASN A 91 2.09 -3.92 -12.66
C ASN A 91 1.13 -3.78 -13.84
N ARG A 92 0.77 -2.54 -14.19
CA ARG A 92 -0.03 -2.18 -15.37
C ARG A 92 0.62 -1.03 -16.14
N GLY A 93 0.26 -0.93 -17.41
CA GLY A 93 0.66 0.15 -18.29
C GLY A 93 -0.45 0.51 -19.27
N ILE A 94 -0.22 1.49 -20.11
CA ILE A 94 -1.18 1.89 -21.14
C ILE A 94 -1.22 0.83 -22.22
N LEU A 95 -2.37 0.18 -22.36
CA LEU A 95 -2.59 -0.89 -23.34
C LEU A 95 -2.08 -0.50 -24.72
N ASP A 96 -1.34 -1.41 -25.38
CA ASP A 96 -0.76 -1.26 -26.73
C ASP A 96 0.25 -0.10 -26.89
N ARG A 97 0.65 0.57 -25.80
CA ARG A 97 1.59 1.71 -25.88
C ARG A 97 2.75 1.62 -24.89
N VAL A 98 2.44 1.38 -23.64
CA VAL A 98 3.44 1.31 -22.55
C VAL A 98 3.22 0.02 -21.79
N PRO A 99 4.19 -0.91 -21.78
CA PRO A 99 4.06 -2.13 -20.98
C PRO A 99 4.07 -1.81 -19.49
N ALA A 100 3.56 -2.75 -18.68
CA ALA A 100 3.78 -2.75 -17.24
C ALA A 100 5.28 -2.80 -16.94
N GLU A 101 5.71 -2.31 -15.79
CA GLU A 101 7.13 -2.37 -15.37
C GLU A 101 7.57 -3.80 -15.08
N GLY A 102 6.65 -4.65 -14.65
CA GLY A 102 6.88 -6.05 -14.36
C GLY A 102 5.74 -6.66 -13.56
N GLN A 103 5.88 -7.94 -13.23
CA GLN A 103 4.93 -8.68 -12.41
C GLN A 103 5.62 -9.21 -11.15
N ALA A 104 4.90 -9.16 -10.02
CA ALA A 104 5.34 -9.73 -8.76
C ALA A 104 4.48 -10.96 -8.43
N ILE A 105 5.04 -12.15 -8.56
CA ILE A 105 4.35 -13.42 -8.32
C ILE A 105 4.61 -13.86 -6.89
N PHE A 106 3.56 -14.21 -6.17
CA PHE A 106 3.62 -14.61 -4.78
C PHE A 106 3.97 -16.11 -4.64
N ARG A 107 4.90 -16.38 -3.73
CA ARG A 107 5.18 -17.71 -3.16
C ARG A 107 5.10 -17.56 -1.65
N TYR A 108 4.83 -18.64 -0.95
CA TYR A 108 4.78 -18.62 0.51
C TYR A 108 5.67 -19.70 1.10
N GLU A 109 6.43 -19.31 2.11
CA GLU A 109 7.12 -20.22 3.01
C GLU A 109 6.29 -20.33 4.29
N GLU A 110 5.98 -21.54 4.70
CA GLU A 110 5.25 -21.80 5.92
C GLU A 110 6.19 -21.96 7.10
N LYS A 111 5.81 -21.42 8.24
CA LYS A 111 6.51 -21.56 9.51
C LYS A 111 5.50 -21.79 10.62
N THR A 112 5.59 -22.95 11.26
CA THR A 112 4.82 -23.22 12.48
C THR A 112 5.49 -22.54 13.69
N VAL A 113 4.69 -21.84 14.46
CA VAL A 113 5.06 -21.16 15.70
C VAL A 113 4.23 -21.76 16.83
N ALA A 114 4.89 -22.19 17.91
CA ALA A 114 4.21 -22.63 19.13
C ALA A 114 4.12 -21.48 20.14
N PHE A 115 2.96 -21.35 20.75
CA PHE A 115 2.73 -20.44 21.89
C PHE A 115 3.12 -21.10 23.21
N VAL A 116 3.21 -20.31 24.26
CA VAL A 116 3.64 -20.76 25.60
C VAL A 116 2.68 -21.79 26.22
N ASP A 117 1.42 -21.71 25.84
CA ASP A 117 0.35 -22.64 26.26
C ASP A 117 0.31 -23.97 25.48
N GLY A 118 1.22 -24.12 24.48
CA GLY A 118 1.32 -25.29 23.60
C GLY A 118 0.44 -25.22 22.35
N GLU A 119 -0.37 -24.18 22.17
CA GLU A 119 -1.09 -23.94 20.93
C GLU A 119 -0.10 -23.63 19.79
N THR A 120 -0.43 -24.07 18.56
CA THR A 120 0.42 -23.83 17.40
C THR A 120 -0.35 -23.13 16.29
N ILE A 121 0.33 -22.22 15.58
CA ILE A 121 -0.20 -21.56 14.39
C ILE A 121 0.83 -21.66 13.25
N THR A 122 0.33 -21.88 12.03
CA THR A 122 1.16 -21.84 10.84
C THR A 122 1.05 -20.45 10.19
N LEU A 123 2.19 -19.76 10.16
CA LEU A 123 2.35 -18.46 9.51
C LEU A 123 2.87 -18.65 8.09
N ARG A 124 2.39 -17.80 7.17
CA ARG A 124 2.87 -17.76 5.79
C ARG A 124 3.74 -16.51 5.58
N LYS A 125 4.99 -16.68 5.20
CA LYS A 125 5.88 -15.59 4.83
C LYS A 125 5.88 -15.44 3.30
N PRO A 126 5.49 -14.29 2.75
CA PRO A 126 5.53 -14.09 1.31
C PRO A 126 6.97 -14.05 0.80
N ARG A 127 7.19 -14.69 -0.34
CA ARG A 127 8.36 -14.58 -1.20
C ARG A 127 7.89 -14.07 -2.55
N ILE A 128 8.61 -13.14 -3.12
CA ILE A 128 8.26 -12.52 -4.39
C ILE A 128 9.21 -13.02 -5.47
N GLU A 129 8.65 -13.54 -6.55
CA GLU A 129 9.32 -13.85 -7.80
C GLU A 129 8.93 -12.77 -8.81
N PHE A 130 9.90 -12.01 -9.30
CA PHE A 130 9.65 -11.01 -10.32
C PHE A 130 9.70 -11.63 -11.71
N ARG A 131 8.79 -11.19 -12.60
CA ARG A 131 8.71 -11.60 -14.00
C ARG A 131 8.49 -10.40 -14.90
N ASP A 132 8.87 -10.55 -16.14
CA ASP A 132 8.61 -9.58 -17.22
C ASP A 132 9.11 -8.16 -16.90
N LEU A 133 10.21 -8.05 -16.15
CA LEU A 133 10.84 -6.80 -15.75
C LEU A 133 11.37 -6.03 -16.98
N GLN A 134 10.88 -4.80 -17.18
CA GLN A 134 11.20 -4.00 -18.38
C GLN A 134 12.50 -3.19 -18.23
N PHE A 135 12.92 -2.88 -17.00
CA PHE A 135 14.06 -1.99 -16.74
C PHE A 135 15.23 -2.71 -16.06
N GLY A 136 15.35 -4.01 -16.31
CA GLY A 136 16.39 -4.87 -15.74
C GLY A 136 16.01 -5.45 -14.37
N ASP A 137 16.91 -6.23 -13.81
CA ASP A 137 16.68 -6.91 -12.54
C ASP A 137 16.50 -5.92 -11.37
N ILE A 138 15.68 -6.31 -10.40
CA ILE A 138 15.51 -5.56 -9.15
C ILE A 138 16.83 -5.43 -8.37
N GLY A 139 17.71 -6.41 -8.53
CA GLY A 139 19.04 -6.40 -7.89
C GLY A 139 19.05 -6.82 -6.42
N PRO A 140 20.20 -7.22 -5.90
CA PRO A 140 20.33 -7.78 -4.55
C PRO A 140 20.24 -6.71 -3.44
N GLU A 141 20.50 -5.45 -3.75
CA GLU A 141 20.45 -4.33 -2.80
C GLU A 141 19.03 -3.80 -2.57
N ALA A 142 18.07 -4.26 -3.36
CA ALA A 142 16.70 -3.79 -3.27
C ALA A 142 16.03 -4.25 -1.97
N LEU A 143 15.44 -3.30 -1.28
CA LEU A 143 14.58 -3.54 -0.13
C LEU A 143 13.13 -3.57 -0.59
N MET A 144 12.40 -4.57 -0.13
CA MET A 144 11.03 -4.84 -0.54
C MET A 144 10.07 -4.79 0.64
N SER A 145 8.87 -4.24 0.42
CA SER A 145 7.77 -4.33 1.37
C SER A 145 6.47 -4.62 0.64
N VAL A 146 5.91 -5.80 0.92
CA VAL A 146 4.56 -6.15 0.47
C VAL A 146 3.54 -5.35 1.28
N ARG A 147 2.65 -4.66 0.60
CA ARG A 147 1.59 -3.88 1.21
C ARG A 147 0.24 -4.35 0.70
N VAL A 148 -0.66 -4.69 1.61
CA VAL A 148 -2.07 -4.93 1.30
C VAL A 148 -2.85 -3.69 1.70
N ALA A 149 -3.68 -3.18 0.79
CA ALA A 149 -4.49 -1.99 1.02
C ALA A 149 -5.32 -2.17 2.29
N GLN A 150 -5.30 -1.18 3.16
CA GLN A 150 -6.02 -1.19 4.43
C GLN A 150 -7.48 -0.77 4.22
N GLN A 151 -8.32 -1.06 5.20
CA GLN A 151 -9.70 -0.58 5.19
C GLN A 151 -9.75 0.93 5.29
N MET A 152 -10.72 1.55 4.59
CA MET A 152 -10.99 2.98 4.65
C MET A 152 -12.05 3.34 5.69
N VAL A 153 -12.82 2.36 6.13
CA VAL A 153 -13.85 2.54 7.16
C VAL A 153 -13.21 2.97 8.47
N GLY A 154 -13.69 4.06 9.05
CA GLY A 154 -13.21 4.58 10.33
C GLY A 154 -12.02 5.56 10.22
N MET A 155 -11.48 5.83 9.03
CA MET A 155 -10.34 6.74 8.86
C MET A 155 -10.61 8.15 9.37
N GLY A 156 -11.82 8.69 9.19
CA GLY A 156 -12.19 9.98 9.73
C GLY A 156 -12.20 10.04 11.28
N LEU A 157 -12.39 8.91 11.96
CA LEU A 157 -12.26 8.84 13.42
C LEU A 157 -10.78 8.89 13.84
N LEU A 158 -9.88 8.26 13.06
CA LEU A 158 -8.45 8.33 13.31
C LEU A 158 -7.91 9.74 13.04
N GLU A 159 -8.38 10.40 11.99
CA GLU A 159 -8.02 11.78 11.66
C GLU A 159 -8.46 12.77 12.75
N ALA A 160 -9.55 12.51 13.45
CA ALA A 160 -10.04 13.32 14.54
C ALA A 160 -9.21 13.20 15.84
N VAL A 161 -8.26 12.26 15.93
CA VAL A 161 -7.37 12.11 17.09
C VAL A 161 -6.36 13.25 17.11
N PRO A 162 -6.35 14.13 18.13
CA PRO A 162 -5.41 15.24 18.18
C PRO A 162 -3.97 14.74 18.41
N GLU A 163 -2.99 15.42 17.80
CA GLU A 163 -1.57 15.09 17.96
C GLU A 163 -1.15 15.00 19.44
N SER A 164 -1.66 15.90 20.27
CA SER A 164 -1.37 15.90 21.71
C SER A 164 -1.70 14.56 22.39
N ALA A 165 -2.81 13.91 22.00
CA ALA A 165 -3.20 12.61 22.56
C ALA A 165 -2.23 11.49 22.12
N ILE A 166 -1.74 11.55 20.89
CA ILE A 166 -0.73 10.60 20.36
C ILE A 166 0.59 10.74 21.14
N LEU A 167 1.04 11.99 21.35
CA LEU A 167 2.27 12.28 22.08
C LEU A 167 2.16 11.90 23.57
N GLU A 168 1.01 12.13 24.18
CA GLU A 168 0.74 11.73 25.57
C GLU A 168 0.75 10.21 25.72
N MET A 169 0.13 9.49 24.81
CA MET A 169 0.15 8.03 24.78
C MET A 169 1.58 7.49 24.67
N ALA A 170 2.41 8.06 23.79
CA ALA A 170 3.82 7.66 23.65
C ALA A 170 4.61 7.88 24.95
N ARG A 171 4.38 8.99 25.66
CA ARG A 171 5.00 9.26 26.97
C ARG A 171 4.53 8.27 28.05
N ALA A 172 3.23 8.00 28.11
CA ALA A 172 2.66 7.05 29.06
C ALA A 172 3.20 5.63 28.84
N GLN A 173 3.30 5.20 27.61
CA GLN A 173 3.85 3.88 27.23
C GLN A 173 5.32 3.69 27.64
N ALA A 174 6.12 4.75 27.64
CA ALA A 174 7.52 4.67 28.02
C ALA A 174 7.73 4.14 29.46
N THR A 175 6.73 4.27 30.35
CA THR A 175 6.78 3.78 31.74
C THR A 175 6.34 2.33 31.89
N THR A 176 5.78 1.71 30.84
CA THR A 176 5.21 0.35 30.89
C THR A 176 6.07 -0.72 30.22
N GLY A 177 7.28 -0.36 29.77
CA GLY A 177 8.17 -1.25 29.03
C GLY A 177 7.80 -1.43 27.56
N VAL A 178 6.74 -0.77 27.07
CA VAL A 178 6.34 -0.73 25.66
C VAL A 178 6.63 0.68 25.13
N ALA A 179 7.66 0.82 24.30
CA ALA A 179 8.06 2.11 23.74
C ALA A 179 7.37 2.40 22.41
N GLY A 180 6.17 2.97 22.45
CA GLY A 180 5.52 3.55 21.28
C GLY A 180 6.22 4.83 20.84
N ARG A 181 6.32 5.04 19.50
CA ARG A 181 6.84 6.27 18.92
C ARG A 181 5.86 6.79 17.87
N PRO A 182 5.53 8.10 17.87
CA PRO A 182 4.75 8.69 16.81
C PRO A 182 5.54 8.60 15.48
N ASN A 183 4.85 8.27 14.41
CA ASN A 183 5.43 8.26 13.07
C ASN A 183 5.11 9.58 12.40
N TYR A 184 6.13 10.40 12.17
CA TYR A 184 5.96 11.65 11.43
C TYR A 184 6.13 11.39 9.94
N VAL A 185 5.19 11.96 9.18
CA VAL A 185 5.21 11.99 7.72
C VAL A 185 5.20 13.44 7.25
N TRP A 186 5.75 13.72 6.13
CA TRP A 186 5.86 15.02 5.47
C TRP A 186 5.06 15.05 4.19
#